data_3eecfe7e6611050bb6ff4966623ac3f9
#
_entry.id   3eecfe7e6611050bb6ff4966623ac3f9
#
_cell.length_a   1.000
_cell.length_b   1.000
_cell.length_c   1.000
_cell.angle_alpha   90.00
_cell.angle_beta   90.00
_cell.angle_gamma   90.00
#
_symmetry.space_group_name_H-M   'P 1'
#
loop_
_entity.id
_entity.type
_entity.pdbx_description
1 polymer ?
#
loop_
_entity_poly.entity_id
_entity_poly.type
_entity_poly.pdbx_seq_one_letter_code
_entity_poly.pdbx_strand_id
1 'polypeptide(L)'
;MPTISKLMVALMATALVMSLAATAAADDSVAIEVRAIAASPDGDEFDSRLDDIEQRLERGFSDYSSFRQIDRHHKTIERDESAEFELPTGDVLVLSYNGRADDFVRLGLQLEDRFSTTLRATPGSTFFQAGLVYDESTLVLAITVE
;
A
#
# COMPACT_ATOMS: atom_id res chain seq x y z
N MET A 1 -54.81 -32.79 -51.59
CA MET A 1 -54.42 -31.51 -51.03
C MET A 1 -53.21 -31.72 -50.21
N PRO A 2 -52.12 -31.24 -50.66
CA PRO A 2 -50.92 -31.35 -49.82
C PRO A 2 -51.06 -30.41 -48.69
N THR A 3 -51.16 -30.93 -47.52
CA THR A 3 -50.94 -30.17 -46.32
C THR A 3 -49.46 -29.84 -46.23
N ILE A 4 -49.16 -28.65 -46.51
CA ILE A 4 -47.79 -28.17 -46.27
C ILE A 4 -47.60 -28.14 -44.76
N SER A 5 -46.98 -29.16 -44.29
CA SER A 5 -46.44 -29.15 -42.94
C SER A 5 -45.40 -28.08 -42.91
N LYS A 6 -45.76 -26.93 -42.41
CA LYS A 6 -44.81 -25.94 -42.13
C LYS A 6 -43.99 -26.43 -40.95
N LEU A 7 -42.89 -27.05 -41.27
CA LEU A 7 -41.85 -27.27 -40.30
C LEU A 7 -41.36 -25.89 -39.92
N MET A 8 -41.93 -25.39 -38.88
CA MET A 8 -41.39 -24.25 -38.20
C MET A 8 -40.14 -24.72 -37.47
N VAL A 9 -39.04 -24.67 -38.16
CA VAL A 9 -37.75 -24.81 -37.52
C VAL A 9 -37.59 -23.57 -36.64
N ALA A 10 -38.03 -23.72 -35.43
CA ALA A 10 -37.66 -22.79 -34.42
C ALA A 10 -36.15 -22.94 -34.20
N LEU A 11 -35.43 -22.14 -34.91
CA LEU A 11 -34.00 -21.92 -34.62
C LEU A 11 -33.91 -21.26 -33.27
N MET A 12 -33.92 -22.07 -32.24
CA MET A 12 -33.49 -21.60 -30.94
C MET A 12 -32.01 -21.31 -31.07
N ALA A 13 -31.69 -20.07 -31.39
CA ALA A 13 -30.40 -19.54 -31.16
C ALA A 13 -30.25 -19.48 -29.64
N THR A 14 -29.74 -20.55 -29.08
CA THR A 14 -29.22 -20.55 -27.74
C THR A 14 -28.02 -19.63 -27.80
N ALA A 15 -28.27 -18.38 -27.54
CA ALA A 15 -27.18 -17.44 -27.22
C ALA A 15 -26.53 -17.98 -25.96
N LEU A 16 -25.49 -18.77 -26.17
CA LEU A 16 -24.57 -19.13 -25.13
C LEU A 16 -23.91 -17.81 -24.72
N VAL A 17 -24.54 -17.11 -23.81
CA VAL A 17 -23.88 -16.04 -23.11
C VAL A 17 -22.77 -16.74 -22.32
N MET A 18 -21.62 -16.86 -22.93
CA MET A 18 -20.41 -17.03 -22.20
C MET A 18 -20.28 -15.75 -21.38
N SER A 19 -20.86 -15.76 -20.19
CA SER A 19 -20.35 -14.89 -19.16
C SER A 19 -18.92 -15.36 -18.94
N LEU A 20 -18.00 -14.70 -19.62
CA LEU A 20 -16.67 -14.58 -19.11
C LEU A 20 -16.86 -13.97 -17.72
N ALA A 21 -17.02 -14.83 -16.74
CA ALA A 21 -16.59 -14.47 -15.43
C ALA A 21 -15.11 -14.21 -15.63
N ALA A 22 -14.77 -12.94 -15.89
CA ALA A 22 -13.46 -12.47 -15.55
C ALA A 22 -13.33 -12.84 -14.09
N THR A 23 -12.81 -14.02 -13.81
CA THR A 23 -12.11 -14.21 -12.57
C THR A 23 -11.10 -13.10 -12.63
N ALA A 24 -11.44 -11.98 -12.00
CA ALA A 24 -10.45 -11.04 -11.58
C ALA A 24 -9.43 -11.96 -10.91
N ALA A 25 -8.35 -12.26 -11.61
CA ALA A 25 -7.23 -12.98 -11.07
C ALA A 25 -7.03 -12.29 -9.75
N ALA A 26 -7.28 -13.00 -8.64
CA ALA A 26 -7.28 -12.44 -7.31
C ALA A 26 -6.18 -11.43 -7.33
N ASP A 27 -6.55 -10.16 -7.35
CA ASP A 27 -5.65 -9.09 -7.71
C ASP A 27 -4.47 -9.25 -6.80
N ASP A 28 -3.36 -9.70 -7.36
CA ASP A 28 -2.13 -9.80 -6.61
C ASP A 28 -1.63 -8.39 -6.42
N SER A 29 -2.29 -7.71 -5.52
CA SER A 29 -2.05 -6.33 -5.15
C SER A 29 -1.90 -6.21 -3.65
N VAL A 30 -1.26 -5.15 -3.22
CA VAL A 30 -1.09 -4.82 -1.81
C VAL A 30 -1.50 -3.38 -1.59
N ALA A 31 -2.26 -3.14 -0.53
CA ALA A 31 -2.58 -1.79 -0.09
C ALA A 31 -1.53 -1.34 0.91
N ILE A 32 -0.97 -0.15 0.69
CA ILE A 32 0.08 0.40 1.52
C ILE A 32 -0.29 1.81 1.96
N GLU A 33 -0.12 2.06 3.25
CA GLU A 33 -0.24 3.37 3.85
C GLU A 33 1.13 3.87 4.25
N VAL A 34 1.45 5.10 3.88
CA VAL A 34 2.66 5.80 4.29
C VAL A 34 2.26 7.03 5.08
N ARG A 35 2.66 7.08 6.34
CA ARG A 35 2.49 8.26 7.19
C ARG A 35 3.84 8.92 7.40
N ALA A 36 3.91 10.21 7.14
CA ALA A 36 5.09 11.02 7.41
C ALA A 36 4.93 11.70 8.77
N ILE A 37 5.83 11.43 9.67
CA ILE A 37 5.77 11.86 11.07
C ILE A 37 6.97 12.73 11.39
N ALA A 38 6.73 13.92 11.91
CA ALA A 38 7.79 14.76 12.47
C ALA A 38 8.02 14.36 13.92
N ALA A 39 9.22 13.86 14.21
CA ALA A 39 9.67 13.49 15.54
C ALA A 39 10.65 14.54 16.05
N SER A 40 10.41 15.06 17.26
CA SER A 40 11.23 16.08 17.89
C SER A 40 11.62 15.66 19.30
N PRO A 41 12.84 15.97 19.74
CA PRO A 41 13.24 15.79 21.14
C PRO A 41 12.67 16.87 22.05
N ASP A 42 12.11 17.93 21.48
CA ASP A 42 11.56 19.06 22.19
C ASP A 42 10.04 18.92 22.34
N GLY A 43 9.51 19.23 23.53
CA GLY A 43 8.10 19.14 23.81
C GLY A 43 7.65 17.72 24.18
N ASP A 44 6.36 17.57 24.37
CA ASP A 44 5.72 16.32 24.78
C ASP A 44 4.40 16.09 24.06
N GLU A 45 4.21 16.73 22.91
CA GLU A 45 3.00 16.57 22.11
C GLU A 45 2.97 15.23 21.41
N PHE A 46 1.87 14.52 21.57
CA PHE A 46 1.59 13.31 20.82
C PHE A 46 0.31 13.49 20.00
N ASP A 47 0.45 13.39 18.69
CA ASP A 47 -0.65 13.52 17.75
C ASP A 47 -1.60 12.32 17.89
N SER A 48 -2.87 12.57 18.21
CA SER A 48 -3.88 11.52 18.39
C SER A 48 -4.12 10.67 17.14
N ARG A 49 -3.80 11.18 15.96
CA ARG A 49 -3.86 10.41 14.72
C ARG A 49 -2.86 9.26 14.68
N LEU A 50 -1.89 9.25 15.59
CA LEU A 50 -0.85 8.23 15.73
C LEU A 50 -1.09 7.27 16.91
N ASP A 51 -2.25 7.34 17.55
CA ASP A 51 -2.55 6.54 18.75
C ASP A 51 -2.37 5.03 18.52
N ASP A 52 -2.69 4.55 17.32
CA ASP A 52 -2.56 3.16 16.93
C ASP A 52 -1.11 2.64 16.91
N ILE A 53 -0.14 3.53 16.77
CA ILE A 53 1.29 3.21 16.72
C ILE A 53 2.11 3.88 17.83
N GLU A 54 1.45 4.50 18.81
CA GLU A 54 2.09 5.24 19.89
C GLU A 54 3.19 4.45 20.59
N GLN A 55 2.88 3.25 21.06
CA GLN A 55 3.84 2.42 21.79
C GLN A 55 5.07 2.06 20.95
N ARG A 56 4.87 1.81 19.68
CA ARG A 56 5.97 1.48 18.76
C ARG A 56 6.86 2.70 18.50
N LEU A 57 6.27 3.87 18.34
CA LEU A 57 7.01 5.11 18.18
C LEU A 57 7.84 5.43 19.41
N GLU A 58 7.26 5.32 20.59
CA GLU A 58 7.96 5.59 21.85
C GLU A 58 9.11 4.61 22.09
N ARG A 59 8.92 3.33 21.75
CA ARG A 59 9.97 2.32 21.91
C ARG A 59 11.08 2.43 20.87
N GLY A 60 10.71 2.64 19.62
CA GLY A 60 11.66 2.69 18.51
C GLY A 60 12.43 3.99 18.42
N PHE A 61 11.85 5.07 18.94
CA PHE A 61 12.36 6.44 18.86
C PHE A 61 12.37 7.11 20.22
N SER A 62 13.00 6.48 21.19
CA SER A 62 13.02 6.90 22.60
C SER A 62 13.76 8.23 22.83
N ASP A 63 14.58 8.66 21.88
CA ASP A 63 15.27 9.95 21.93
C ASP A 63 14.35 11.13 21.56
N TYR A 64 13.14 10.84 21.12
CA TYR A 64 12.15 11.83 20.75
C TYR A 64 10.98 11.81 21.73
N SER A 65 10.43 12.98 22.01
CA SER A 65 9.33 13.14 22.95
C SER A 65 8.06 13.73 22.34
N SER A 66 8.15 14.22 21.11
CA SER A 66 7.04 14.82 20.39
C SER A 66 6.90 14.19 19.01
N PHE A 67 5.68 13.82 18.64
CA PHE A 67 5.37 13.18 17.35
C PHE A 67 4.14 13.81 16.73
N ARG A 68 4.27 14.25 15.50
CA ARG A 68 3.19 14.90 14.76
C ARG A 68 3.10 14.32 13.35
N GLN A 69 1.91 13.89 12.95
CA GLN A 69 1.67 13.47 11.57
C GLN A 69 1.63 14.67 10.63
N ILE A 70 2.51 14.67 9.65
CA ILE A 70 2.62 15.75 8.66
C ILE A 70 1.82 15.41 7.41
N ASP A 71 1.84 14.14 7.02
CA ASP A 71 1.20 13.68 5.80
C ASP A 71 0.81 12.21 5.89
N ARG A 72 -0.13 11.81 5.06
CA ARG A 72 -0.63 10.44 4.99
C ARG A 72 -1.05 10.12 3.56
N HIS A 73 -0.51 9.03 3.03
CA HIS A 73 -0.84 8.54 1.70
C HIS A 73 -1.26 7.08 1.77
N HIS A 74 -2.22 6.73 0.95
CA HIS A 74 -2.70 5.36 0.81
C HIS A 74 -2.74 4.99 -0.67
N LYS A 75 -2.06 3.91 -1.05
CA LYS A 75 -2.03 3.43 -2.43
C LYS A 75 -2.10 1.93 -2.48
N THR A 76 -2.71 1.43 -3.54
CA THR A 76 -2.70 0.01 -3.89
C THR A 76 -1.68 -0.21 -5.01
N ILE A 77 -0.80 -1.19 -4.82
CA ILE A 77 0.26 -1.51 -5.77
C ILE A 77 0.03 -2.92 -6.29
N GLU A 78 -0.05 -3.05 -7.60
CA GLU A 78 -0.15 -4.36 -8.24
C GLU A 78 1.21 -5.04 -8.29
N ARG A 79 1.19 -6.36 -8.40
CA ARG A 79 2.40 -7.17 -8.46
C ARG A 79 3.32 -6.71 -9.59
N ASP A 80 4.61 -6.66 -9.30
CA ASP A 80 5.67 -6.21 -10.18
C ASP A 80 5.55 -4.75 -10.62
N GLU A 81 4.70 -3.97 -9.94
CA GLU A 81 4.56 -2.53 -10.13
C GLU A 81 5.12 -1.75 -8.95
N SER A 82 5.22 -0.44 -9.14
CA SER A 82 5.72 0.51 -8.16
C SER A 82 4.74 1.65 -7.99
N ALA A 83 4.76 2.27 -6.81
CA ALA A 83 4.07 3.52 -6.55
C ALA A 83 5.03 4.54 -5.97
N GLU A 84 4.83 5.79 -6.34
CA GLU A 84 5.61 6.92 -5.84
C GLU A 84 4.82 7.66 -4.77
N PHE A 85 5.50 7.99 -3.69
CA PHE A 85 4.96 8.77 -2.58
C PHE A 85 5.82 10.03 -2.43
N GLU A 86 5.24 11.17 -2.71
CA GLU A 86 5.92 12.44 -2.50
C GLU A 86 5.92 12.78 -1.00
N LEU A 87 7.11 12.99 -0.45
CA LEU A 87 7.29 13.27 0.96
C LEU A 87 7.29 14.78 1.23
N PRO A 88 6.98 15.21 2.47
CA PRO A 88 6.98 16.63 2.83
C PRO A 88 8.33 17.33 2.62
N THR A 89 9.42 16.57 2.57
CA THR A 89 10.77 17.06 2.29
C THR A 89 11.02 17.38 0.81
N GLY A 90 10.11 16.95 -0.08
CA GLY A 90 10.28 16.98 -1.53
C GLY A 90 10.95 15.72 -2.09
N ASP A 91 11.45 14.84 -1.24
CA ASP A 91 11.97 13.55 -1.67
C ASP A 91 10.83 12.63 -2.13
N VAL A 92 11.14 11.70 -3.02
CA VAL A 92 10.18 10.71 -3.51
C VAL A 92 10.54 9.33 -2.97
N LEU A 93 9.60 8.72 -2.28
CA LEU A 93 9.67 7.32 -1.85
C LEU A 93 9.03 6.45 -2.92
N VAL A 94 9.75 5.46 -3.40
CA VAL A 94 9.23 4.48 -4.35
C VAL A 94 9.08 3.15 -3.63
N LEU A 95 7.88 2.60 -3.61
CA LEU A 95 7.59 1.27 -3.11
C LEU A 95 7.21 0.36 -4.27
N SER A 96 7.87 -0.79 -4.33
CA SER A 96 7.60 -1.82 -5.33
C SER A 96 7.01 -3.04 -4.65
N TYR A 97 6.00 -3.63 -5.26
CA TYR A 97 5.43 -4.88 -4.77
C TYR A 97 5.92 -6.04 -5.65
N ASN A 98 6.70 -6.95 -5.06
CA ASN A 98 7.36 -8.05 -5.75
C ASN A 98 6.67 -9.41 -5.51
N GLY A 99 5.44 -9.39 -5.07
CA GLY A 99 4.64 -10.58 -4.82
C GLY A 99 4.72 -11.09 -3.38
N ARG A 100 4.06 -12.20 -3.15
CA ARG A 100 4.02 -12.87 -1.85
C ARG A 100 4.88 -14.12 -1.89
N ALA A 101 5.54 -14.42 -0.79
CA ALA A 101 6.23 -15.66 -0.57
C ALA A 101 5.87 -16.16 0.83
N ASP A 102 5.25 -17.34 0.91
CA ASP A 102 4.64 -17.84 2.13
C ASP A 102 3.63 -16.82 2.69
N ASP A 103 3.77 -16.42 3.94
CA ASP A 103 2.90 -15.42 4.57
C ASP A 103 3.45 -13.99 4.48
N PHE A 104 4.49 -13.78 3.68
CA PHE A 104 5.16 -12.48 3.60
C PHE A 104 4.88 -11.77 2.28
N VAL A 105 4.74 -10.45 2.38
CA VAL A 105 4.74 -9.54 1.25
C VAL A 105 6.17 -9.09 0.99
N ARG A 106 6.63 -9.20 -0.24
CA ARG A 106 7.95 -8.70 -0.64
C ARG A 106 7.83 -7.29 -1.18
N LEU A 107 8.57 -6.38 -0.57
CA LEU A 107 8.59 -4.98 -0.95
C LEU A 107 10.00 -4.52 -1.28
N GLY A 108 10.11 -3.73 -2.33
CA GLY A 108 11.26 -2.88 -2.58
C GLY A 108 10.96 -1.49 -2.05
N LEU A 109 11.94 -0.87 -1.41
CA LEU A 109 11.84 0.47 -0.90
C LEU A 109 13.04 1.26 -1.39
N GLN A 110 12.77 2.36 -2.10
CA GLN A 110 13.80 3.23 -2.65
C GLN A 110 13.49 4.69 -2.31
N LEU A 111 14.45 5.35 -1.70
CA LEU A 111 14.37 6.77 -1.37
C LEU A 111 15.42 7.50 -2.20
N GLU A 112 15.05 7.94 -3.39
CA GLU A 112 15.93 8.58 -4.36
C GLU A 112 17.28 7.84 -4.50
N ASP A 113 18.40 8.56 -4.55
CA ASP A 113 19.74 7.97 -4.63
C ASP A 113 20.35 7.64 -3.27
N ARG A 114 19.60 7.83 -2.18
CA ARG A 114 20.11 7.72 -0.81
C ARG A 114 20.03 6.34 -0.23
N PHE A 115 18.97 5.61 -0.57
CA PHE A 115 18.64 4.38 0.10
C PHE A 115 17.83 3.46 -0.82
N SER A 116 18.23 2.20 -0.87
CA SER A 116 17.49 1.16 -1.57
C SER A 116 17.59 -0.14 -0.78
N THR A 117 16.47 -0.76 -0.51
CA THR A 117 16.43 -2.05 0.17
C THR A 117 15.23 -2.87 -0.26
N THR A 118 15.31 -4.15 0.02
CA THR A 118 14.17 -5.07 -0.07
C THR A 118 13.84 -5.59 1.31
N LEU A 119 12.56 -5.77 1.57
CA LEU A 119 12.11 -6.29 2.85
C LEU A 119 10.93 -7.24 2.68
N ARG A 120 10.72 -8.02 3.72
CA ARG A 120 9.55 -8.88 3.86
C ARG A 120 8.68 -8.31 4.97
N ALA A 121 7.41 -8.13 4.66
CA ALA A 121 6.45 -7.61 5.61
C ALA A 121 5.29 -8.58 5.78
N THR A 122 4.87 -8.76 7.01
CA THR A 122 3.63 -9.49 7.30
C THR A 122 2.44 -8.58 7.02
N PRO A 123 1.37 -9.06 6.36
CA PRO A 123 0.15 -8.27 6.23
C PRO A 123 -0.35 -7.76 7.60
N GLY A 124 -0.72 -6.50 7.65
CA GLY A 124 -1.13 -5.82 8.88
C GLY A 124 0.01 -5.23 9.70
N SER A 125 1.26 -5.43 9.30
CA SER A 125 2.41 -4.89 10.01
C SER A 125 2.75 -3.46 9.59
N THR A 126 3.37 -2.73 10.50
CA THR A 126 3.91 -1.39 10.26
C THR A 126 5.41 -1.43 10.53
N PHE A 127 6.19 -0.91 9.61
CA PHE A 127 7.61 -0.70 9.80
C PHE A 127 7.96 0.77 9.66
N PHE A 128 9.10 1.15 10.23
CA PHE A 128 9.51 2.54 10.30
C PHE A 128 10.83 2.76 9.57
N GLN A 129 10.89 3.86 8.85
CA GLN A 129 12.10 4.34 8.21
C GLN A 129 12.35 5.78 8.66
N ALA A 130 13.49 6.03 9.25
CA ALA A 130 13.91 7.37 9.68
C ALA A 130 15.18 7.81 8.93
N GLY A 131 15.57 9.05 9.09
CA GLY A 131 16.84 9.57 8.58
C GLY A 131 16.71 10.80 7.68
N LEU A 132 15.51 11.28 7.45
CA LEU A 132 15.29 12.54 6.76
C LEU A 132 15.08 13.67 7.77
N VAL A 133 15.43 14.87 7.39
CA VAL A 133 15.22 16.07 8.21
C VAL A 133 14.07 16.86 7.61
N TYR A 134 13.12 17.21 8.45
CA TYR A 134 12.00 18.06 8.11
C TYR A 134 11.86 19.17 9.15
N ASP A 135 12.12 20.42 8.75
CA ASP A 135 11.90 21.61 9.54
C ASP A 135 12.41 21.48 11.02
N GLU A 136 13.70 21.20 11.18
CA GLU A 136 14.37 20.94 12.47
C GLU A 136 13.97 19.64 13.19
N SER A 137 13.01 18.92 12.66
CA SER A 137 12.59 17.61 13.17
C SER A 137 13.18 16.47 12.35
N THR A 138 13.16 15.28 12.90
CA THR A 138 13.43 14.06 12.13
C THR A 138 12.15 13.56 11.51
N LEU A 139 12.19 13.28 10.23
CA LEU A 139 11.07 12.65 9.55
C LEU A 139 11.13 11.14 9.72
N VAL A 140 10.08 10.58 10.29
CA VAL A 140 9.88 9.14 10.43
C VAL A 140 8.75 8.73 9.50
N LEU A 141 9.01 7.75 8.67
CA LEU A 141 7.99 7.16 7.80
C LEU A 141 7.44 5.91 8.48
N ALA A 142 6.15 5.88 8.73
CA ALA A 142 5.43 4.69 9.18
C ALA A 142 4.73 4.07 7.98
N ILE A 143 5.21 2.91 7.57
CA ILE A 143 4.73 2.21 6.38
C ILE A 143 3.95 0.98 6.84
N THR A 144 2.66 0.97 6.57
CA THR A 144 1.75 -0.10 6.94
C THR A 144 1.36 -0.90 5.71
N VAL A 145 1.53 -2.20 5.78
CA VAL A 145 1.13 -3.16 4.74
C VAL A 145 -0.22 -3.76 5.15
N GLU A 146 -1.22 -3.54 4.34
CA GLU A 146 -2.58 -4.04 4.59
C GLU A 146 -2.88 -5.36 3.88
#